data_30da259cb3f7f9a53734d571caff2f8a
#
_entry.id   30da259cb3f7f9a53734d571caff2f8a
#
_cell.length_a   1.000
_cell.length_b   1.000
_cell.length_c   1.000
_cell.angle_alpha   90.00
_cell.angle_beta   90.00
_cell.angle_gamma   90.00
#
_symmetry.space_group_name_H-M   'P 1'
#
loop_
_entity.id
_entity.type
_entity.pdbx_description
1 polymer ?
#
loop_
_entity_poly.entity_id
_entity_poly.type
_entity_poly.pdbx_seq_one_letter_code
_entity_poly.pdbx_strand_id
1 'polypeptide(L)'
;FGILPLISGSLVVTLTSILIALPLGVGTAIYIGEIAPKKIKEILKPTVEIMAGIPSVVLGFIGIQALSPFLRTFLNLPTGLTALSGAILLALIAIPSIVSIAEDALYAVPNSYRDASYALGATQWQTIWGVVMPSARSGLMTAVMLGIGRSLGETMAVMMVTGNAATSFAGLKSIIMPV
;
A
#
# COMPACT_ATOMS: atom_id res chain seq x y z
N PHE A 1 -3.97 31.63 -10.41
CA PHE A 1 -3.52 30.43 -9.72
C PHE A 1 -4.72 29.85 -8.96
N GLY A 2 -5.23 28.69 -9.38
CA GLY A 2 -6.40 28.05 -8.79
C GLY A 2 -6.02 26.85 -7.91
N ILE A 3 -6.98 26.31 -7.15
CA ILE A 3 -6.83 25.10 -6.33
C ILE A 3 -6.77 23.83 -7.20
N LEU A 4 -7.15 23.89 -8.47
CA LEU A 4 -7.18 22.73 -9.38
C LEU A 4 -5.86 21.94 -9.48
N PRO A 5 -4.68 22.56 -9.60
CA PRO A 5 -3.41 21.81 -9.62
C PRO A 5 -3.17 21.01 -8.33
N LEU A 6 -3.51 21.57 -7.17
CA LEU A 6 -3.36 20.88 -5.88
C LEU A 6 -4.28 19.65 -5.77
N ILE A 7 -5.54 19.80 -6.20
CA ILE A 7 -6.52 18.69 -6.21
C ILE A 7 -6.06 17.61 -7.18
N SER A 8 -5.64 17.97 -8.40
CA SER A 8 -5.20 17.01 -9.40
C SER A 8 -3.91 16.28 -8.97
N GLY A 9 -2.96 17.00 -8.38
CA GLY A 9 -1.73 16.43 -7.83
C GLY A 9 -2.00 15.42 -6.73
N SER A 10 -2.83 15.79 -5.75
CA SER A 10 -3.23 14.88 -4.66
C SER A 10 -3.93 13.63 -5.19
N LEU A 11 -4.82 13.76 -6.17
CA LEU A 11 -5.51 12.62 -6.79
C LEU A 11 -4.54 11.69 -7.51
N VAL A 12 -3.61 12.24 -8.31
CA VAL A 12 -2.61 11.44 -9.03
C VAL A 12 -1.75 10.65 -8.07
N VAL A 13 -1.17 11.31 -7.06
CA VAL A 13 -0.30 10.67 -6.07
C VAL A 13 -1.08 9.60 -5.29
N THR A 14 -2.27 9.91 -4.80
CA THR A 14 -3.08 8.98 -4.00
C THR A 14 -3.53 7.78 -4.83
N LEU A 15 -4.08 7.99 -6.03
CA LEU A 15 -4.52 6.88 -6.89
C LEU A 15 -3.36 5.96 -7.28
N THR A 16 -2.22 6.54 -7.65
CA THR A 16 -1.02 5.76 -7.99
C THR A 16 -0.52 4.98 -6.77
N SER A 17 -0.51 5.60 -5.59
CA SER A 17 -0.15 4.95 -4.34
C SER A 17 -1.06 3.76 -4.01
N ILE A 18 -2.38 3.93 -4.13
CA ILE A 18 -3.36 2.88 -3.87
C ILE A 18 -3.20 1.72 -4.84
N LEU A 19 -2.99 2.00 -6.13
CA LEU A 19 -2.74 0.96 -7.14
C LEU A 19 -1.51 0.10 -6.82
N ILE A 20 -0.52 0.66 -6.15
CA ILE A 20 0.67 -0.07 -5.69
C ILE A 20 0.39 -0.76 -4.35
N ALA A 21 -0.18 -0.03 -3.38
CA ALA A 21 -0.33 -0.49 -2.01
C ALA A 21 -1.34 -1.63 -1.86
N LEU A 22 -2.47 -1.59 -2.59
CA LEU A 22 -3.52 -2.60 -2.44
C LEU A 22 -3.07 -4.00 -2.84
N PRO A 23 -2.53 -4.25 -4.06
CA PRO A 23 -2.13 -5.59 -4.44
C PRO A 23 -0.99 -6.11 -3.57
N LEU A 24 -0.03 -5.27 -3.20
CA LEU A 24 1.08 -5.66 -2.34
C LEU A 24 0.61 -5.90 -0.90
N GLY A 25 -0.22 -5.02 -0.35
CA GLY A 25 -0.74 -5.14 1.02
C GLY A 25 -1.65 -6.36 1.20
N VAL A 26 -2.65 -6.50 0.34
CA VAL A 26 -3.57 -7.65 0.39
C VAL A 26 -2.84 -8.96 0.07
N GLY A 27 -1.95 -8.97 -0.93
CA GLY A 27 -1.13 -10.13 -1.26
C GLY A 27 -0.24 -10.58 -0.08
N THR A 28 0.40 -9.62 0.61
CA THR A 28 1.20 -9.89 1.81
C THR A 28 0.32 -10.41 2.95
N ALA A 29 -0.86 -9.85 3.15
CA ALA A 29 -1.80 -10.32 4.17
C ALA A 29 -2.26 -11.77 3.91
N ILE A 30 -2.58 -12.11 2.66
CA ILE A 30 -2.93 -13.49 2.27
C ILE A 30 -1.73 -14.42 2.52
N TYR A 31 -0.53 -14.00 2.14
CA TYR A 31 0.67 -14.80 2.36
C TYR A 31 0.90 -15.07 3.85
N ILE A 32 0.85 -14.03 4.69
CA ILE A 32 1.04 -14.17 6.15
C ILE A 32 -0.10 -14.96 6.78
N GLY A 33 -1.36 -14.68 6.41
CA GLY A 33 -2.54 -15.30 6.99
C GLY A 33 -2.69 -16.78 6.66
N GLU A 34 -2.51 -17.14 5.37
CA GLU A 34 -2.94 -18.43 4.85
C GLU A 34 -1.79 -19.34 4.37
N ILE A 35 -0.64 -18.78 3.97
CA ILE A 35 0.41 -19.56 3.28
C ILE A 35 1.65 -19.71 4.13
N ALA A 36 2.06 -18.66 4.84
CA ALA A 36 3.34 -18.61 5.55
C ALA A 36 3.42 -19.67 6.68
N PRO A 37 4.52 -20.43 6.78
CA PRO A 37 4.74 -21.31 7.91
C PRO A 37 4.86 -20.49 9.21
N LYS A 38 4.50 -21.12 10.34
CA LYS A 38 4.41 -20.47 11.65
C LYS A 38 5.64 -19.62 12.01
N LYS A 39 6.84 -20.12 11.76
CA LYS A 39 8.10 -19.40 12.02
C LYS A 39 8.22 -18.09 11.24
N ILE A 40 7.79 -18.07 9.97
CA ILE A 40 7.83 -16.88 9.11
C ILE A 40 6.77 -15.88 9.56
N LYS A 41 5.57 -16.35 9.89
CA LYS A 41 4.49 -15.53 10.41
C LYS A 41 4.89 -14.80 11.70
N GLU A 42 5.55 -15.47 12.63
CA GLU A 42 6.04 -14.91 13.90
C GLU A 42 7.08 -13.80 13.70
N ILE A 43 7.77 -13.76 12.56
CA ILE A 43 8.72 -12.68 12.21
C ILE A 43 8.05 -11.59 11.40
N LEU A 44 7.28 -11.94 10.38
CA LEU A 44 6.71 -10.97 9.45
C LEU A 44 5.65 -10.08 10.12
N LYS A 45 4.79 -10.63 10.98
CA LYS A 45 3.72 -9.86 11.62
C LYS A 45 4.29 -8.73 12.49
N PRO A 46 5.21 -8.97 13.45
CA PRO A 46 5.84 -7.89 14.21
C PRO A 46 6.63 -6.92 13.33
N THR A 47 7.26 -7.39 12.26
CA THR A 47 8.00 -6.50 11.33
C THR A 47 7.06 -5.49 10.68
N VAL A 48 5.90 -5.93 10.20
CA VAL A 48 4.88 -5.06 9.61
C VAL A 48 4.33 -4.07 10.66
N GLU A 49 4.09 -4.52 11.89
CA GLU A 49 3.62 -3.68 12.98
C GLU A 49 4.65 -2.59 13.37
N ILE A 50 5.94 -2.95 13.43
CA ILE A 50 7.02 -1.98 13.68
C ILE A 50 7.08 -0.95 12.55
N MET A 51 6.96 -1.37 11.30
CA MET A 51 6.94 -0.44 10.16
C MET A 51 5.77 0.54 10.22
N ALA A 52 4.60 0.11 10.71
CA ALA A 52 3.45 0.98 10.91
C ALA A 52 3.70 2.08 11.96
N GLY A 53 4.62 1.85 12.90
CA GLY A 53 4.99 2.79 13.97
C GLY A 53 6.04 3.83 13.56
N ILE A 54 6.67 3.71 12.40
CA ILE A 54 7.69 4.67 11.94
C ILE A 54 7.02 6.03 11.65
N PRO A 55 7.52 7.15 12.20
CA PRO A 55 7.01 8.48 11.87
C PRO A 55 7.13 8.78 10.37
N SER A 56 6.04 9.25 9.76
CA SER A 56 5.99 9.51 8.32
C SER A 56 7.04 10.53 7.84
N VAL A 57 7.39 11.51 8.69
CA VAL A 57 8.45 12.48 8.41
C VAL A 57 9.81 11.80 8.22
N VAL A 58 10.12 10.77 9.00
CA VAL A 58 11.36 9.98 8.86
C VAL A 58 11.37 9.26 7.52
N LEU A 59 10.24 8.65 7.14
CA LEU A 59 10.09 8.00 5.83
C LEU A 59 10.20 9.03 4.69
N GLY A 60 9.64 10.24 4.86
CA GLY A 60 9.80 11.36 3.91
C GLY A 60 11.26 11.76 3.73
N PHE A 61 12.02 11.87 4.83
CA PHE A 61 13.45 12.18 4.78
C PHE A 61 14.25 11.08 4.07
N ILE A 62 13.99 9.81 4.37
CA ILE A 62 14.58 8.67 3.64
C ILE A 62 14.19 8.71 2.16
N GLY A 63 12.95 9.08 1.86
CA GLY A 63 12.45 9.26 0.49
C GLY A 63 13.26 10.27 -0.31
N ILE A 64 13.59 11.42 0.26
CA ILE A 64 14.45 12.42 -0.39
C ILE A 64 15.87 11.87 -0.59
N GLN A 65 16.45 11.26 0.42
CA GLN A 65 17.85 10.86 0.42
C GLN A 65 18.13 9.59 -0.42
N ALA A 66 17.21 8.66 -0.46
CA ALA A 66 17.40 7.37 -1.12
C ALA A 66 16.47 7.17 -2.33
N LEU A 67 15.15 7.34 -2.16
CA LEU A 67 14.17 7.03 -3.21
C LEU A 67 14.26 8.02 -4.38
N SER A 68 14.34 9.33 -4.12
CA SER A 68 14.37 10.35 -5.17
C SER A 68 15.64 10.24 -6.03
N PRO A 69 16.88 10.12 -5.51
CA PRO A 69 18.07 9.91 -6.32
C PRO A 69 18.03 8.58 -7.10
N PHE A 70 17.52 7.52 -6.47
CA PHE A 70 17.35 6.23 -7.14
C PHE A 70 16.43 6.33 -8.36
N LEU A 71 15.24 6.91 -8.21
CA LEU A 71 14.28 7.07 -9.31
C LEU A 71 14.79 8.01 -10.40
N ARG A 72 15.49 9.08 -10.00
CA ARG A 72 16.14 10.00 -10.96
C ARG A 72 17.11 9.25 -11.87
N THR A 73 17.97 8.42 -11.27
CA THR A 73 18.99 7.67 -12.05
C THR A 73 18.35 6.55 -12.85
N PHE A 74 17.42 5.80 -12.25
CA PHE A 74 16.78 4.64 -12.88
C PHE A 74 15.90 5.01 -14.08
N LEU A 75 15.18 6.13 -13.98
CA LEU A 75 14.26 6.60 -15.02
C LEU A 75 14.86 7.71 -15.89
N ASN A 76 16.13 8.08 -15.69
CA ASN A 76 16.81 9.20 -16.39
C ASN A 76 16.00 10.50 -16.35
N LEU A 77 15.43 10.84 -15.17
CA LEU A 77 14.62 12.03 -14.99
C LEU A 77 15.49 13.26 -14.65
N PRO A 78 15.04 14.47 -15.00
CA PRO A 78 15.74 15.70 -14.64
C PRO A 78 15.75 15.92 -13.11
N THR A 79 14.70 15.47 -12.40
CA THR A 79 14.60 15.49 -10.95
C THR A 79 14.00 14.19 -10.43
N GLY A 80 14.37 13.78 -9.21
CA GLY A 80 13.76 12.64 -8.52
C GLY A 80 12.55 13.02 -7.69
N LEU A 81 12.25 14.33 -7.56
CA LEU A 81 11.08 14.83 -6.83
C LEU A 81 9.88 14.83 -7.77
N THR A 82 9.13 13.74 -7.76
CA THR A 82 8.02 13.49 -8.69
C THR A 82 6.80 12.94 -7.97
N ALA A 83 5.64 12.97 -8.63
CA ALA A 83 4.43 12.32 -8.14
C ALA A 83 4.64 10.81 -7.92
N LEU A 84 5.44 10.15 -8.77
CA LEU A 84 5.80 8.74 -8.62
C LEU A 84 6.58 8.48 -7.34
N SER A 85 7.56 9.33 -7.02
CA SER A 85 8.32 9.22 -5.76
C SER A 85 7.40 9.35 -4.54
N GLY A 86 6.49 10.33 -4.57
CA GLY A 86 5.45 10.51 -3.55
C GLY A 86 4.52 9.31 -3.46
N ALA A 87 4.06 8.78 -4.60
CA ALA A 87 3.16 7.63 -4.65
C ALA A 87 3.79 6.34 -4.09
N ILE A 88 5.06 6.06 -4.43
CA ILE A 88 5.79 4.89 -3.90
C ILE A 88 5.98 5.05 -2.38
N LEU A 89 6.40 6.22 -1.93
CA LEU A 89 6.58 6.49 -0.50
C LEU A 89 5.26 6.32 0.26
N LEU A 90 4.19 6.89 -0.27
CA LEU A 90 2.86 6.80 0.30
C LEU A 90 2.34 5.36 0.33
N ALA A 91 2.61 4.57 -0.72
CA ALA A 91 2.30 3.15 -0.74
C ALA A 91 3.05 2.39 0.38
N LEU A 92 4.34 2.66 0.58
CA LEU A 92 5.13 2.05 1.66
C LEU A 92 4.58 2.37 3.05
N ILE A 93 4.05 3.58 3.24
CA ILE A 93 3.39 4.00 4.50
C ILE A 93 2.04 3.30 4.69
N ALA A 94 1.28 3.09 3.62
CA ALA A 94 -0.06 2.49 3.67
C ALA A 94 -0.05 0.96 3.80
N ILE A 95 0.93 0.28 3.18
CA ILE A 95 1.04 -1.19 3.15
C ILE A 95 0.93 -1.82 4.54
N PRO A 96 1.68 -1.39 5.57
CA PRO A 96 1.60 -2.02 6.89
C PRO A 96 0.19 -2.00 7.49
N SER A 97 -0.53 -0.90 7.33
CA SER A 97 -1.90 -0.78 7.83
C SER A 97 -2.87 -1.68 7.09
N ILE A 98 -2.73 -1.78 5.75
CA ILE A 98 -3.54 -2.68 4.93
C ILE A 98 -3.26 -4.14 5.32
N VAL A 99 -1.99 -4.52 5.47
CA VAL A 99 -1.56 -5.87 5.82
C VAL A 99 -2.13 -6.30 7.17
N SER A 100 -1.97 -5.47 8.21
CA SER A 100 -2.42 -5.79 9.56
C SER A 100 -3.93 -6.04 9.60
N ILE A 101 -4.72 -5.13 9.04
CA ILE A 101 -6.20 -5.23 9.08
C ILE A 101 -6.71 -6.35 8.17
N ALA A 102 -6.09 -6.54 7.00
CA ALA A 102 -6.46 -7.61 6.09
C ALA A 102 -6.11 -8.99 6.66
N GLU A 103 -4.96 -9.13 7.32
CA GLU A 103 -4.55 -10.38 8.00
C GLU A 103 -5.52 -10.71 9.14
N ASP A 104 -5.88 -9.73 9.97
CA ASP A 104 -6.85 -9.92 11.04
C ASP A 104 -8.24 -10.34 10.50
N ALA A 105 -8.67 -9.76 9.37
CA ALA A 105 -9.91 -10.15 8.70
C ALA A 105 -9.89 -11.60 8.17
N LEU A 106 -8.78 -12.04 7.62
CA LEU A 106 -8.58 -13.42 7.17
C LEU A 106 -8.54 -14.38 8.37
N TYR A 107 -7.88 -13.99 9.45
CA TYR A 107 -7.80 -14.79 10.66
C TYR A 107 -9.16 -14.96 11.35
N ALA A 108 -10.05 -13.97 11.26
CA ALA A 108 -11.40 -14.03 11.82
C ALA A 108 -12.32 -15.06 11.15
N VAL A 109 -11.97 -15.58 9.96
CA VAL A 109 -12.73 -16.65 9.30
C VAL A 109 -12.58 -17.95 10.09
N PRO A 110 -13.69 -18.62 10.51
CA PRO A 110 -13.62 -19.85 11.28
C PRO A 110 -12.88 -20.98 10.55
N ASN A 111 -12.06 -21.73 11.27
CA ASN A 111 -11.35 -22.88 10.70
C ASN A 111 -12.29 -23.96 10.13
N SER A 112 -13.49 -24.11 10.68
CA SER A 112 -14.50 -25.03 10.18
C SER A 112 -14.84 -24.82 8.69
N TYR A 113 -14.72 -23.59 8.18
CA TYR A 113 -14.94 -23.30 6.76
C TYR A 113 -13.80 -23.84 5.89
N ARG A 114 -12.55 -23.75 6.40
CA ARG A 114 -11.38 -24.33 5.75
C ARG A 114 -11.44 -25.84 5.74
N ASP A 115 -11.75 -26.42 6.91
CA ASP A 115 -11.85 -27.88 7.08
C ASP A 115 -12.94 -28.49 6.20
N ALA A 116 -14.10 -27.84 6.10
CA ALA A 116 -15.17 -28.27 5.20
C ALA A 116 -14.75 -28.22 3.73
N SER A 117 -14.02 -27.19 3.31
CA SER A 117 -13.50 -27.08 1.96
C SER A 117 -12.49 -28.20 1.64
N TYR A 118 -11.57 -28.48 2.57
CA TYR A 118 -10.61 -29.56 2.42
C TYR A 118 -11.28 -30.94 2.41
N ALA A 119 -12.33 -31.14 3.21
CA ALA A 119 -13.11 -32.39 3.23
C ALA A 119 -13.80 -32.66 1.88
N LEU A 120 -14.12 -31.62 1.11
CA LEU A 120 -14.65 -31.72 -0.26
C LEU A 120 -13.54 -31.91 -1.32
N GLY A 121 -12.27 -32.05 -0.91
CA GLY A 121 -11.16 -32.27 -1.82
C GLY A 121 -10.56 -30.99 -2.45
N ALA A 122 -10.92 -29.80 -1.95
CA ALA A 122 -10.38 -28.55 -2.47
C ALA A 122 -8.89 -28.41 -2.11
N THR A 123 -8.11 -27.84 -3.02
CA THR A 123 -6.73 -27.46 -2.76
C THR A 123 -6.66 -26.20 -1.89
N GLN A 124 -5.49 -25.89 -1.30
CA GLN A 124 -5.28 -24.68 -0.52
C GLN A 124 -5.66 -23.41 -1.29
N TRP A 125 -5.26 -23.28 -2.56
CA TRP A 125 -5.60 -22.15 -3.41
C TRP A 125 -7.12 -22.04 -3.66
N GLN A 126 -7.79 -23.14 -3.92
CA GLN A 126 -9.25 -23.15 -4.08
C GLN A 126 -9.96 -22.74 -2.80
N THR A 127 -9.46 -23.17 -1.64
CA THR A 127 -9.99 -22.78 -0.33
C THR A 127 -9.79 -21.29 -0.07
N ILE A 128 -8.60 -20.73 -0.34
CA ILE A 128 -8.33 -19.30 -0.15
C ILE A 128 -9.28 -18.46 -1.00
N TRP A 129 -9.33 -18.70 -2.31
CA TRP A 129 -10.10 -17.87 -3.24
C TRP A 129 -11.60 -18.15 -3.22
N GLY A 130 -12.00 -19.41 -3.00
CA GLY A 130 -13.42 -19.83 -3.03
C GLY A 130 -14.14 -19.69 -1.70
N VAL A 131 -13.43 -19.73 -0.58
CA VAL A 131 -14.06 -19.77 0.76
C VAL A 131 -13.56 -18.64 1.64
N VAL A 132 -12.24 -18.52 1.87
CA VAL A 132 -11.68 -17.58 2.85
C VAL A 132 -11.86 -16.13 2.40
N MET A 133 -11.43 -15.79 1.18
CA MET A 133 -11.53 -14.43 0.65
C MET A 133 -12.97 -13.91 0.57
N PRO A 134 -13.95 -14.67 0.04
CA PRO A 134 -15.34 -14.24 0.05
C PRO A 134 -15.92 -14.09 1.47
N SER A 135 -15.53 -14.96 2.41
CA SER A 135 -15.98 -14.88 3.80
C SER A 135 -15.37 -13.67 4.54
N ALA A 136 -14.13 -13.30 4.25
CA ALA A 136 -13.43 -12.15 4.83
C ALA A 136 -13.72 -10.82 4.11
N ARG A 137 -14.57 -10.80 3.07
CA ARG A 137 -14.73 -9.62 2.19
C ARG A 137 -15.01 -8.31 2.91
N SER A 138 -15.85 -8.33 3.96
CA SER A 138 -16.19 -7.11 4.72
C SER A 138 -14.97 -6.52 5.44
N GLY A 139 -14.16 -7.38 6.07
CA GLY A 139 -12.92 -6.96 6.73
C GLY A 139 -11.85 -6.54 5.72
N LEU A 140 -11.74 -7.22 4.57
CA LEU A 140 -10.84 -6.82 3.49
C LEU A 140 -11.21 -5.45 2.91
N MET A 141 -12.51 -5.18 2.72
CA MET A 141 -12.97 -3.84 2.30
C MET A 141 -12.64 -2.77 3.35
N THR A 142 -12.74 -3.10 4.63
CA THR A 142 -12.31 -2.20 5.72
C THR A 142 -10.81 -1.90 5.64
N ALA A 143 -9.97 -2.92 5.40
CA ALA A 143 -8.53 -2.75 5.22
C ALA A 143 -8.21 -1.82 4.03
N VAL A 144 -8.91 -1.99 2.90
CA VAL A 144 -8.80 -1.13 1.72
C VAL A 144 -9.18 0.31 2.05
N MET A 145 -10.34 0.52 2.69
CA MET A 145 -10.82 1.87 3.04
C MET A 145 -9.90 2.58 4.01
N LEU A 146 -9.36 1.87 5.01
CA LEU A 146 -8.38 2.43 5.94
C LEU A 146 -7.04 2.75 5.27
N GLY A 147 -6.59 1.91 4.33
CA GLY A 147 -5.42 2.19 3.51
C GLY A 147 -5.59 3.46 2.65
N ILE A 148 -6.76 3.62 2.02
CA ILE A 148 -7.12 4.83 1.27
C ILE A 148 -7.14 6.05 2.20
N GLY A 149 -7.80 5.95 3.35
CA GLY A 149 -7.89 7.02 4.34
C GLY A 149 -6.50 7.45 4.83
N ARG A 150 -5.61 6.48 5.10
CA ARG A 150 -4.22 6.78 5.47
C ARG A 150 -3.46 7.48 4.35
N SER A 151 -3.62 7.04 3.11
CA SER A 151 -2.99 7.68 1.94
C SER A 151 -3.50 9.11 1.72
N LEU A 152 -4.78 9.37 1.91
CA LEU A 152 -5.35 10.72 1.79
C LEU A 152 -4.95 11.64 2.94
N GLY A 153 -4.73 11.08 4.13
CA GLY A 153 -4.37 11.85 5.32
C GLY A 153 -2.88 12.20 5.42
N GLU A 154 -2.02 11.58 4.60
CA GLU A 154 -0.58 11.83 4.66
C GLU A 154 -0.21 13.12 3.92
N THR A 155 0.34 14.07 4.63
CA THR A 155 0.71 15.37 4.06
C THR A 155 2.22 15.61 4.09
N MET A 156 2.87 15.37 5.24
CA MET A 156 4.28 15.75 5.46
C MET A 156 5.25 14.98 4.58
N ALA A 157 5.13 13.65 4.54
CA ALA A 157 6.03 12.82 3.74
C ALA A 157 5.88 13.08 2.24
N VAL A 158 4.65 13.30 1.77
CA VAL A 158 4.36 13.62 0.36
C VAL A 158 4.95 14.97 -0.02
N MET A 159 4.71 16.02 0.76
CA MET A 159 5.27 17.35 0.51
C MET A 159 6.79 17.37 0.38
N MET A 160 7.48 16.52 1.12
CA MET A 160 8.94 16.43 1.05
C MET A 160 9.44 15.83 -0.27
N VAL A 161 8.69 14.92 -0.90
CA VAL A 161 9.20 14.05 -1.98
C VAL A 161 8.59 14.38 -3.36
N THR A 162 7.49 15.13 -3.43
CA THR A 162 6.81 15.45 -4.69
C THR A 162 7.34 16.67 -5.43
N GLY A 163 8.09 17.55 -4.74
CA GLY A 163 8.73 18.74 -5.34
C GLY A 163 7.84 19.99 -5.38
N ASN A 164 6.60 19.94 -4.96
CA ASN A 164 5.66 21.07 -4.77
C ASN A 164 5.60 22.06 -5.97
N ALA A 165 5.56 21.53 -7.19
CA ALA A 165 5.41 22.35 -8.40
C ALA A 165 3.91 22.46 -8.76
N ALA A 166 3.41 23.69 -8.93
CA ALA A 166 2.03 23.93 -9.34
C ALA A 166 1.85 23.65 -10.84
N THR A 167 1.88 22.36 -11.23
CA THR A 167 1.67 21.91 -12.61
C THR A 167 0.26 21.37 -12.79
N SER A 168 -0.34 21.67 -13.94
CA SER A 168 -1.65 21.10 -14.30
C SER A 168 -1.53 19.63 -14.68
N PHE A 169 -2.58 18.85 -14.44
CA PHE A 169 -2.65 17.45 -14.85
C PHE A 169 -2.40 17.30 -16.36
N ALA A 170 -1.32 16.59 -16.71
CA ALA A 170 -0.91 16.31 -18.10
C ALA A 170 -1.05 14.82 -18.47
N GLY A 171 -2.07 14.13 -17.93
CA GLY A 171 -2.28 12.71 -18.14
C GLY A 171 -1.19 11.85 -17.48
N LEU A 172 -0.82 10.72 -18.09
CA LEU A 172 0.20 9.80 -17.55
C LEU A 172 1.57 10.44 -17.32
N LYS A 173 1.89 11.51 -18.03
CA LYS A 173 3.16 12.25 -17.86
C LYS A 173 3.25 12.94 -16.51
N SER A 174 2.12 13.33 -15.89
CA SER A 174 2.13 13.96 -14.57
C SER A 174 2.67 13.05 -13.46
N ILE A 175 2.65 11.72 -13.65
CA ILE A 175 3.18 10.76 -12.68
C ILE A 175 4.71 10.90 -12.51
N ILE A 176 5.41 11.29 -13.56
CA ILE A 176 6.88 11.45 -13.57
C ILE A 176 7.32 12.92 -13.47
N MET A 177 6.39 13.84 -13.30
CA MET A 177 6.67 15.27 -13.10
C MET A 177 6.56 15.65 -11.62
N PRO A 178 7.22 16.74 -11.18
CA PRO A 178 6.97 17.35 -9.88
C PRO A 178 5.51 17.81 -9.78
N VAL A 179 4.90 17.63 -8.63
CA VAL A 179 3.49 17.96 -8.36
C VAL A 179 3.36 18.80 -7.09
#